data_e5ac1fa3cc0bc40ff74e14dfa4a80d40
#
_entry.id   e5ac1fa3cc0bc40ff74e14dfa4a80d40
#
_cell.length_a   1.000
_cell.length_b   1.000
_cell.length_c   1.000
_cell.angle_alpha   90.00
_cell.angle_beta   90.00
_cell.angle_gamma   90.00
#
_symmetry.space_group_name_H-M   'P 1'
#
loop_
_entity.id
_entity.type
_entity.pdbx_description
1 polymer ?
#
loop_
_entity_poly.entity_id
_entity_poly.type
_entity_poly.pdbx_seq_one_letter_code
_entity_poly.pdbx_strand_id
1 'polypeptide(L)'
;MKKIECYIVQDLLPLYIDHTCSKQTTEDMEGHLQSCESCKKLYEEMNSNICSVLPTPEIDSRKVFLHAMKSVLAIILALAAFISSTLINASGSWMGDRANISNLIVTILYVFSWCVFSIQSRRYIPLIKVTFAISCITFITSTAGLVCRSIHVGGFITAIIIGTFSAVPFYGLTYFMDWTGLYATAMVISLAWLIYASYFKHKLENTSV
;
A
#
# COMPACT_ATOMS: atom_id res chain seq x y z
N MET A 1 -44.16 -14.96 34.20
CA MET A 1 -42.75 -15.24 33.87
C MET A 1 -42.61 -16.72 33.58
N LYS A 2 -42.14 -17.07 32.38
CA LYS A 2 -41.88 -18.46 32.01
C LYS A 2 -40.58 -18.91 32.71
N LYS A 3 -40.67 -20.00 33.51
CA LYS A 3 -39.48 -20.52 34.22
C LYS A 3 -38.55 -21.16 33.19
N ILE A 4 -37.43 -20.50 32.85
CA ILE A 4 -36.42 -21.05 31.94
C ILE A 4 -35.59 -22.08 32.69
N GLU A 5 -35.20 -23.17 32.01
CA GLU A 5 -34.37 -24.25 32.62
C GLU A 5 -32.88 -23.85 32.59
N CYS A 6 -32.11 -24.34 33.58
CA CYS A 6 -30.70 -23.94 33.77
C CYS A 6 -29.81 -24.18 32.54
N TYR A 7 -30.04 -25.26 31.77
CA TYR A 7 -29.23 -25.55 30.59
C TYR A 7 -29.43 -24.50 29.48
N ILE A 8 -30.69 -23.98 29.31
CA ILE A 8 -30.96 -22.90 28.35
C ILE A 8 -30.27 -21.60 28.78
N VAL A 9 -30.28 -21.32 30.10
CA VAL A 9 -29.59 -20.16 30.65
C VAL A 9 -28.08 -20.23 30.39
N GLN A 10 -27.47 -21.41 30.59
CA GLN A 10 -26.04 -21.63 30.34
C GLN A 10 -25.67 -21.40 28.86
N ASP A 11 -26.49 -21.88 27.92
CA ASP A 11 -26.29 -21.70 26.49
C ASP A 11 -26.45 -20.24 26.05
N LEU A 12 -27.34 -19.48 26.70
CA LEU A 12 -27.61 -18.08 26.38
C LEU A 12 -26.68 -17.07 27.12
N LEU A 13 -25.93 -17.54 28.13
CA LEU A 13 -25.10 -16.70 28.97
C LEU A 13 -24.07 -15.85 28.16
N PRO A 14 -23.37 -16.40 27.15
CA PRO A 14 -22.45 -15.58 26.32
C PRO A 14 -23.17 -14.44 25.61
N LEU A 15 -24.34 -14.71 25.00
CA LEU A 15 -25.14 -13.72 24.29
C LEU A 15 -25.73 -12.66 25.24
N TYR A 16 -26.03 -13.04 26.46
CA TYR A 16 -26.51 -12.14 27.50
C TYR A 16 -25.40 -11.17 27.96
N ILE A 17 -24.17 -11.65 28.13
CA ILE A 17 -22.99 -10.87 28.48
C ILE A 17 -22.66 -9.87 27.37
N ASP A 18 -22.79 -10.30 26.11
CA ASP A 18 -22.53 -9.46 24.92
C ASP A 18 -23.68 -8.47 24.61
N HIS A 19 -24.72 -8.42 25.45
CA HIS A 19 -25.92 -7.58 25.26
C HIS A 19 -26.62 -7.79 23.89
N THR A 20 -26.52 -8.98 23.30
CA THR A 20 -27.12 -9.32 22.00
C THR A 20 -28.47 -10.01 22.11
N CYS A 21 -28.94 -10.34 23.33
CA CYS A 21 -30.24 -10.93 23.58
C CYS A 21 -31.41 -9.96 23.29
N SER A 22 -32.56 -10.54 22.88
CA SER A 22 -33.79 -9.76 22.79
C SER A 22 -34.25 -9.28 24.18
N LYS A 23 -35.02 -8.18 24.24
CA LYS A 23 -35.50 -7.61 25.50
C LYS A 23 -36.22 -8.63 26.36
N GLN A 24 -37.05 -9.47 25.76
CA GLN A 24 -37.82 -10.52 26.48
C GLN A 24 -36.91 -11.62 27.02
N THR A 25 -35.90 -12.03 26.26
CA THR A 25 -34.89 -13.01 26.70
C THR A 25 -34.09 -12.47 27.87
N THR A 26 -33.70 -11.17 27.80
CA THR A 26 -32.96 -10.49 28.88
C THR A 26 -33.77 -10.50 30.19
N GLU A 27 -35.05 -10.13 30.15
CA GLU A 27 -35.95 -10.13 31.34
C GLU A 27 -36.10 -11.54 31.93
N ASP A 28 -36.23 -12.55 31.08
CA ASP A 28 -36.35 -13.93 31.53
C ASP A 28 -35.02 -14.47 32.13
N MET A 29 -33.88 -14.10 31.56
CA MET A 29 -32.54 -14.40 32.08
C MET A 29 -32.26 -13.73 33.43
N GLU A 30 -32.61 -12.47 33.60
CA GLU A 30 -32.47 -11.72 34.86
C GLU A 30 -33.32 -12.40 35.96
N GLY A 31 -34.55 -12.77 35.65
CA GLY A 31 -35.44 -13.49 36.60
C GLY A 31 -34.86 -14.83 37.04
N HIS A 32 -34.23 -15.58 36.14
CA HIS A 32 -33.57 -16.83 36.49
C HIS A 32 -32.30 -16.63 37.31
N LEU A 33 -31.43 -15.67 36.94
CA LEU A 33 -30.19 -15.37 37.65
C LEU A 33 -30.46 -14.85 39.08
N GLN A 34 -31.61 -14.21 39.34
CA GLN A 34 -32.03 -13.82 40.69
C GLN A 34 -32.46 -15.01 41.55
N SER A 35 -32.96 -16.07 40.93
CA SER A 35 -33.56 -17.25 41.63
C SER A 35 -32.64 -18.47 41.69
N CYS A 36 -31.59 -18.53 40.83
CA CYS A 36 -30.69 -19.68 40.72
C CYS A 36 -29.24 -19.30 41.03
N GLU A 37 -28.75 -19.72 42.19
CA GLU A 37 -27.39 -19.35 42.65
C GLU A 37 -26.27 -20.00 41.82
N SER A 38 -26.48 -21.18 41.24
CA SER A 38 -25.51 -21.84 40.40
C SER A 38 -25.29 -21.11 39.05
N CYS A 39 -26.38 -20.65 38.42
CA CYS A 39 -26.27 -19.86 37.17
C CYS A 39 -25.72 -18.46 37.43
N LYS A 40 -26.05 -17.85 38.56
CA LYS A 40 -25.49 -16.58 38.99
C LYS A 40 -23.96 -16.67 39.16
N LYS A 41 -23.48 -17.71 39.83
CA LYS A 41 -22.05 -17.92 40.02
C LYS A 41 -21.31 -18.13 38.69
N LEU A 42 -21.91 -18.89 37.76
CA LEU A 42 -21.34 -19.05 36.41
C LEU A 42 -21.30 -17.74 35.62
N TYR A 43 -22.33 -16.90 35.74
CA TYR A 43 -22.35 -15.56 35.16
C TYR A 43 -21.21 -14.67 35.70
N GLU A 44 -21.02 -14.67 37.04
CA GLU A 44 -19.95 -13.89 37.68
C GLU A 44 -18.56 -14.35 37.24
N GLU A 45 -18.33 -15.67 37.14
CA GLU A 45 -17.08 -16.26 36.64
C GLU A 45 -16.82 -15.88 35.18
N MET A 46 -17.79 -15.96 34.29
CA MET A 46 -17.67 -15.61 32.89
C MET A 46 -17.43 -14.10 32.70
N ASN A 47 -18.19 -13.29 33.43
CA ASN A 47 -18.05 -11.82 33.33
C ASN A 47 -16.71 -11.31 33.89
N SER A 48 -16.19 -11.92 34.95
CA SER A 48 -14.86 -11.58 35.51
C SER A 48 -13.73 -11.98 34.58
N ASN A 49 -13.84 -13.10 33.88
CA ASN A 49 -12.83 -13.57 32.92
C ASN A 49 -12.81 -12.70 31.65
N ILE A 50 -13.95 -12.17 31.20
CA ILE A 50 -14.01 -11.25 30.04
C ILE A 50 -13.33 -9.92 30.35
N CYS A 51 -13.49 -9.38 31.53
CA CYS A 51 -12.79 -8.14 31.95
C CYS A 51 -11.26 -8.30 32.07
N SER A 52 -10.76 -9.55 32.25
CA SER A 52 -9.32 -9.80 32.42
C SER A 52 -8.60 -10.19 31.12
N VAL A 53 -9.31 -10.53 30.03
CA VAL A 53 -8.72 -11.19 28.85
C VAL A 53 -8.59 -10.26 27.63
N LEU A 54 -9.20 -9.08 27.60
CA LEU A 54 -9.00 -8.13 26.52
C LEU A 54 -8.24 -6.89 27.03
N PRO A 55 -6.89 -6.89 26.99
CA PRO A 55 -6.20 -5.63 26.93
C PRO A 55 -6.66 -4.99 25.60
N THR A 56 -7.54 -4.00 25.68
CA THR A 56 -7.79 -3.13 24.53
C THR A 56 -6.41 -2.70 24.02
N PRO A 57 -6.03 -3.05 22.78
CA PRO A 57 -4.74 -2.60 22.28
C PRO A 57 -4.77 -1.08 22.34
N GLU A 58 -3.96 -0.50 23.23
CA GLU A 58 -3.81 0.93 23.34
C GLU A 58 -3.20 1.41 22.00
N ILE A 59 -4.09 1.71 21.05
CA ILE A 59 -3.68 2.20 19.73
C ILE A 59 -3.07 3.57 19.98
N ASP A 60 -1.74 3.62 19.99
CA ASP A 60 -1.00 4.87 20.06
C ASP A 60 -1.35 5.71 18.82
N SER A 61 -2.40 6.50 18.96
CA SER A 61 -2.93 7.37 17.90
C SER A 61 -1.86 8.29 17.32
N ARG A 62 -0.85 8.67 18.12
CA ARG A 62 0.31 9.45 17.68
C ARG A 62 1.17 8.68 16.69
N LYS A 63 1.42 7.38 16.93
CA LYS A 63 2.19 6.54 15.99
C LYS A 63 1.43 6.32 14.69
N VAL A 64 0.11 6.09 14.76
CA VAL A 64 -0.74 5.95 13.57
C VAL A 64 -0.72 7.25 12.75
N PHE A 65 -0.90 8.40 13.39
CA PHE A 65 -0.84 9.70 12.74
C PHE A 65 0.52 9.98 12.09
N LEU A 66 1.64 9.73 12.78
CA LEU A 66 2.99 9.91 12.24
C LEU A 66 3.25 8.99 11.04
N HIS A 67 2.72 7.76 11.05
CA HIS A 67 2.84 6.85 9.92
C HIS A 67 2.04 7.32 8.70
N ALA A 68 0.81 7.78 8.91
CA ALA A 68 -0.01 8.34 7.82
C ALA A 68 0.67 9.59 7.22
N MET A 69 1.17 10.49 8.05
CA MET A 69 1.87 11.70 7.61
C MET A 69 3.14 11.38 6.79
N LYS A 70 3.95 10.40 7.21
CA LYS A 70 5.12 9.94 6.43
C LYS A 70 4.74 9.39 5.07
N SER A 71 3.62 8.67 4.97
CA SER A 71 3.14 8.12 3.70
C SER A 71 2.68 9.23 2.75
N VAL A 72 1.93 10.21 3.26
CA VAL A 72 1.49 11.37 2.47
C VAL A 72 2.69 12.18 1.99
N LEU A 73 3.67 12.44 2.86
CA LEU A 73 4.90 13.14 2.49
C LEU A 73 5.68 12.41 1.40
N ALA A 74 5.80 11.08 1.48
CA ALA A 74 6.48 10.28 0.47
C ALA A 74 5.79 10.36 -0.90
N ILE A 75 4.44 10.37 -0.92
CA ILE A 75 3.66 10.56 -2.15
C ILE A 75 3.93 11.94 -2.75
N ILE A 76 3.86 13.00 -1.94
CA ILE A 76 4.09 14.37 -2.39
C ILE A 76 5.51 14.53 -2.96
N LEU A 77 6.52 13.98 -2.28
CA LEU A 77 7.91 14.03 -2.75
C LEU A 77 8.10 13.26 -4.06
N ALA A 78 7.50 12.09 -4.20
CA ALA A 78 7.59 11.30 -5.43
C ALA A 78 6.93 12.02 -6.62
N LEU A 79 5.76 12.63 -6.41
CA LEU A 79 5.07 13.41 -7.43
C LEU A 79 5.86 14.67 -7.80
N ALA A 80 6.37 15.41 -6.83
CA ALA A 80 7.19 16.60 -7.06
C ALA A 80 8.47 16.26 -7.84
N ALA A 81 9.15 15.17 -7.47
CA ALA A 81 10.33 14.69 -8.17
C ALA A 81 10.03 14.24 -9.61
N PHE A 82 8.90 13.54 -9.82
CA PHE A 82 8.44 13.16 -11.16
C PHE A 82 8.16 14.38 -12.05
N ILE A 83 7.39 15.35 -11.53
CA ILE A 83 7.04 16.57 -12.26
C ILE A 83 8.31 17.38 -12.59
N SER A 84 9.20 17.58 -11.59
CA SER A 84 10.45 18.31 -11.78
C SER A 84 11.36 17.62 -12.80
N SER A 85 11.50 16.29 -12.70
CA SER A 85 12.29 15.51 -13.64
C SER A 85 11.70 15.60 -15.05
N THR A 86 10.39 15.52 -15.20
CA THR A 86 9.73 15.62 -16.50
C THR A 86 9.92 17.02 -17.11
N LEU A 87 9.72 18.10 -16.35
CA LEU A 87 9.84 19.47 -16.85
C LEU A 87 11.27 19.83 -17.27
N ILE A 88 12.26 19.45 -16.45
CA ILE A 88 13.67 19.80 -16.70
C ILE A 88 14.26 18.93 -17.81
N ASN A 89 13.86 17.66 -17.87
CA ASN A 89 14.42 16.71 -18.82
C ASN A 89 13.69 16.68 -20.18
N ALA A 90 12.46 17.20 -20.28
CA ALA A 90 11.62 17.05 -21.46
C ALA A 90 12.26 17.65 -22.72
N SER A 91 12.75 18.89 -22.66
CA SER A 91 13.31 19.58 -23.83
C SER A 91 14.51 18.85 -24.40
N GLY A 92 15.48 18.49 -23.57
CA GLY A 92 16.67 17.77 -24.00
C GLY A 92 16.37 16.36 -24.49
N SER A 93 15.44 15.66 -23.78
CA SER A 93 15.02 14.33 -24.16
C SER A 93 14.33 14.30 -25.54
N TRP A 94 13.49 15.28 -25.83
CA TRP A 94 12.78 15.35 -27.12
C TRP A 94 13.64 15.82 -28.28
N MET A 95 14.62 16.69 -28.00
CA MET A 95 15.59 17.16 -29.01
C MET A 95 16.69 16.13 -29.28
N GLY A 96 16.84 15.13 -28.45
CA GLY A 96 17.87 14.10 -28.59
C GLY A 96 19.27 14.54 -28.19
N ASP A 97 19.38 15.66 -27.46
CA ASP A 97 20.66 16.20 -26.98
C ASP A 97 21.28 15.31 -25.89
N ARG A 98 22.53 15.60 -25.52
CA ARG A 98 23.14 14.99 -24.34
C ARG A 98 22.70 15.71 -23.07
N ALA A 99 22.42 14.94 -22.03
CA ALA A 99 22.10 15.53 -20.73
C ALA A 99 23.27 16.31 -20.15
N ASN A 100 22.95 17.38 -19.47
CA ASN A 100 23.87 18.12 -18.65
C ASN A 100 23.84 17.67 -17.18
N ILE A 101 24.68 18.22 -16.33
CA ILE A 101 24.78 17.84 -14.92
C ILE A 101 23.48 18.12 -14.15
N SER A 102 22.71 19.14 -14.52
CA SER A 102 21.40 19.44 -13.89
C SER A 102 20.38 18.35 -14.18
N ASN A 103 20.34 17.84 -15.41
CA ASN A 103 19.49 16.73 -15.80
C ASN A 103 19.84 15.46 -15.01
N LEU A 104 21.16 15.20 -14.82
CA LEU A 104 21.63 14.07 -14.04
C LEU A 104 21.19 14.17 -12.57
N ILE A 105 21.37 15.33 -11.93
CA ILE A 105 20.97 15.56 -10.53
C ILE A 105 19.47 15.32 -10.35
N VAL A 106 18.65 15.87 -11.24
CA VAL A 106 17.18 15.72 -11.15
C VAL A 106 16.77 14.26 -11.37
N THR A 107 17.41 13.53 -12.26
CA THR A 107 17.17 12.10 -12.45
C THR A 107 17.53 11.28 -11.20
N ILE A 108 18.66 11.57 -10.56
CA ILE A 108 19.06 10.92 -9.30
C ILE A 108 18.02 11.20 -8.20
N LEU A 109 17.57 12.45 -8.06
CA LEU A 109 16.54 12.82 -7.10
C LEU A 109 15.21 12.10 -7.37
N TYR A 110 14.83 11.95 -8.64
CA TYR A 110 13.65 11.19 -9.05
C TYR A 110 13.75 9.71 -8.62
N VAL A 111 14.86 9.05 -8.98
CA VAL A 111 15.08 7.63 -8.62
C VAL A 111 15.08 7.44 -7.10
N PHE A 112 15.75 8.31 -6.36
CA PHE A 112 15.78 8.28 -4.90
C PHE A 112 14.38 8.45 -4.30
N SER A 113 13.63 9.46 -4.75
CA SER A 113 12.26 9.71 -4.28
C SER A 113 11.34 8.52 -4.58
N TRP A 114 11.50 7.89 -5.75
CA TRP A 114 10.75 6.70 -6.11
C TRP A 114 11.11 5.49 -5.23
N CYS A 115 12.38 5.31 -4.87
CA CYS A 115 12.80 4.28 -3.91
C CYS A 115 12.15 4.50 -2.54
N VAL A 116 12.17 5.74 -2.02
CA VAL A 116 11.53 6.09 -0.73
C VAL A 116 10.02 5.80 -0.78
N PHE A 117 9.35 6.21 -1.86
CA PHE A 117 7.91 5.93 -2.06
C PHE A 117 7.64 4.43 -2.10
N SER A 118 8.44 3.66 -2.85
CA SER A 118 8.30 2.20 -2.97
C SER A 118 8.47 1.50 -1.63
N ILE A 119 9.45 1.90 -0.82
CA ILE A 119 9.65 1.38 0.54
C ILE A 119 8.45 1.69 1.44
N GLN A 120 7.89 2.88 1.35
CA GLN A 120 6.73 3.28 2.13
C GLN A 120 5.45 2.56 1.67
N SER A 121 5.30 2.33 0.37
CA SER A 121 4.12 1.69 -0.23
C SER A 121 3.91 0.24 0.23
N ARG A 122 4.97 -0.46 0.67
CA ARG A 122 4.90 -1.85 1.16
C ARG A 122 3.94 -2.08 2.33
N ARG A 123 3.45 -1.03 2.98
CA ARG A 123 2.54 -1.10 4.14
C ARG A 123 1.07 -0.97 3.77
N TYR A 124 0.77 -0.54 2.54
CA TYR A 124 -0.58 -0.19 2.11
C TYR A 124 -0.91 -0.82 0.76
N ILE A 125 -1.91 -1.69 0.74
CA ILE A 125 -2.35 -2.37 -0.49
C ILE A 125 -2.61 -1.41 -1.66
N PRO A 126 -3.33 -0.28 -1.50
CA PRO A 126 -3.54 0.65 -2.61
C PRO A 126 -2.24 1.22 -3.17
N LEU A 127 -1.29 1.61 -2.30
CA LEU A 127 -0.02 2.20 -2.72
C LEU A 127 0.88 1.19 -3.44
N ILE A 128 0.92 -0.06 -2.96
CA ILE A 128 1.71 -1.10 -3.63
C ILE A 128 1.12 -1.46 -5.00
N LYS A 129 -0.22 -1.42 -5.16
CA LYS A 129 -0.88 -1.58 -6.47
C LYS A 129 -0.51 -0.44 -7.44
N VAL A 130 -0.43 0.80 -6.95
CA VAL A 130 0.04 1.95 -7.75
C VAL A 130 1.51 1.77 -8.15
N THR A 131 2.37 1.39 -7.21
CA THR A 131 3.79 1.10 -7.50
C THR A 131 3.92 0.02 -8.57
N PHE A 132 3.16 -1.06 -8.45
CA PHE A 132 3.13 -2.14 -9.42
C PHE A 132 2.70 -1.65 -10.81
N ALA A 133 1.58 -0.91 -10.90
CA ALA A 133 1.05 -0.40 -12.17
C ALA A 133 2.05 0.54 -12.87
N ILE A 134 2.66 1.49 -12.15
CA ILE A 134 3.65 2.41 -12.70
C ILE A 134 4.89 1.65 -13.16
N SER A 135 5.37 0.67 -12.38
CA SER A 135 6.51 -0.16 -12.77
C SER A 135 6.23 -0.99 -14.03
N CYS A 136 5.00 -1.53 -14.19
CA CYS A 136 4.57 -2.19 -15.42
C CYS A 136 4.62 -1.24 -16.62
N ILE A 137 4.05 -0.04 -16.49
CA ILE A 137 4.03 0.95 -17.57
C ILE A 137 5.46 1.33 -17.96
N THR A 138 6.32 1.63 -16.99
CA THR A 138 7.73 1.99 -17.24
C THR A 138 8.50 0.85 -17.90
N PHE A 139 8.28 -0.39 -17.45
CA PHE A 139 8.91 -1.57 -18.03
C PHE A 139 8.49 -1.79 -19.49
N ILE A 140 7.19 -1.73 -19.78
CA ILE A 140 6.65 -1.92 -21.13
C ILE A 140 7.16 -0.80 -22.06
N THR A 141 7.10 0.44 -21.61
CA THR A 141 7.54 1.58 -22.43
C THR A 141 9.06 1.57 -22.66
N SER A 142 9.86 1.16 -21.68
CA SER A 142 11.33 1.02 -21.83
C SER A 142 11.69 -0.09 -22.80
N THR A 143 11.00 -1.24 -22.71
CA THR A 143 11.20 -2.37 -23.63
C THR A 143 10.80 -1.98 -25.06
N ALA A 144 9.65 -1.30 -25.21
CA ALA A 144 9.22 -0.80 -26.52
C ALA A 144 10.22 0.22 -27.10
N GLY A 145 10.76 1.12 -26.28
CA GLY A 145 11.80 2.07 -26.69
C GLY A 145 13.07 1.38 -27.19
N LEU A 146 13.51 0.35 -26.47
CA LEU A 146 14.68 -0.46 -26.87
C LEU A 146 14.44 -1.17 -28.21
N VAL A 147 13.27 -1.80 -28.39
CA VAL A 147 12.90 -2.49 -29.63
C VAL A 147 12.78 -1.50 -30.78
N CYS A 148 12.06 -0.39 -30.64
CA CYS A 148 11.90 0.63 -31.68
C CYS A 148 13.25 1.17 -32.14
N ARG A 149 14.18 1.37 -31.21
CA ARG A 149 15.54 1.82 -31.55
C ARG A 149 16.32 0.75 -32.31
N SER A 150 16.18 -0.52 -31.95
CA SER A 150 16.88 -1.64 -32.60
C SER A 150 16.43 -1.85 -34.06
N ILE A 151 15.16 -1.59 -34.35
CA ILE A 151 14.59 -1.75 -35.71
C ILE A 151 14.48 -0.44 -36.49
N HIS A 152 15.05 0.64 -35.93
CA HIS A 152 15.02 2.00 -36.53
C HIS A 152 13.62 2.51 -36.90
N VAL A 153 12.59 2.00 -36.22
CA VAL A 153 11.20 2.47 -36.36
C VAL A 153 10.91 3.48 -35.27
N GLY A 154 10.59 4.69 -35.64
CA GLY A 154 10.20 5.75 -34.70
C GLY A 154 9.41 6.83 -35.41
N GLY A 155 8.15 6.99 -35.00
CA GLY A 155 7.37 8.19 -35.32
C GLY A 155 7.34 9.14 -34.13
N PHE A 156 7.08 10.44 -34.36
CA PHE A 156 7.02 11.48 -33.33
C PHE A 156 6.07 11.11 -32.17
N ILE A 157 4.90 10.53 -32.48
CA ILE A 157 3.89 10.13 -31.47
C ILE A 157 4.40 8.98 -30.62
N THR A 158 5.05 7.98 -31.22
CA THR A 158 5.65 6.83 -30.48
C THR A 158 6.75 7.31 -29.56
N ALA A 159 7.59 8.25 -30.02
CA ALA A 159 8.66 8.83 -29.20
C ALA A 159 8.11 9.62 -28.00
N ILE A 160 6.99 10.35 -28.15
CA ILE A 160 6.37 11.07 -27.03
C ILE A 160 5.81 10.09 -26.00
N ILE A 161 5.01 9.10 -26.41
CA ILE A 161 4.37 8.15 -25.47
C ILE A 161 5.42 7.32 -24.73
N ILE A 162 6.34 6.70 -25.47
CA ILE A 162 7.41 5.88 -24.89
C ILE A 162 8.34 6.76 -24.07
N GLY A 163 8.70 7.95 -24.58
CA GLY A 163 9.63 8.86 -23.94
C GLY A 163 9.13 9.36 -22.59
N THR A 164 7.88 9.78 -22.49
CA THR A 164 7.34 10.40 -21.26
C THR A 164 7.46 9.49 -20.04
N PHE A 165 7.25 8.19 -20.18
CA PHE A 165 7.27 7.26 -19.03
C PHE A 165 8.60 6.56 -18.82
N SER A 166 9.46 6.43 -19.85
CA SER A 166 10.73 5.71 -19.76
C SER A 166 11.95 6.57 -19.97
N ALA A 167 11.97 7.41 -21.00
CA ALA A 167 13.15 8.20 -21.34
C ALA A 167 13.23 9.50 -20.52
N VAL A 168 12.15 10.27 -20.42
CA VAL A 168 12.19 11.60 -19.80
C VAL A 168 12.60 11.55 -18.32
N PRO A 169 12.01 10.70 -17.45
CA PRO A 169 12.45 10.64 -16.06
C PRO A 169 13.89 10.18 -15.88
N PHE A 170 14.40 9.35 -16.79
CA PHE A 170 15.76 8.80 -16.72
C PHE A 170 16.76 9.51 -17.64
N TYR A 171 16.33 10.57 -18.35
CA TYR A 171 17.15 11.28 -19.35
C TYR A 171 18.52 11.72 -18.85
N GLY A 172 18.63 12.11 -17.58
CA GLY A 172 19.92 12.50 -17.00
C GLY A 172 21.00 11.41 -17.09
N LEU A 173 20.62 10.14 -17.23
CA LEU A 173 21.59 9.06 -17.43
C LEU A 173 22.30 9.14 -18.78
N THR A 174 21.76 9.84 -19.76
CA THR A 174 22.45 10.07 -21.05
C THR A 174 23.71 10.91 -20.90
N TYR A 175 23.96 11.46 -19.71
CA TYR A 175 25.24 12.08 -19.36
C TYR A 175 26.40 11.07 -19.43
N PHE A 176 26.16 9.80 -19.05
CA PHE A 176 27.17 8.74 -19.00
C PHE A 176 27.01 7.70 -20.11
N MET A 177 25.84 7.54 -20.69
CA MET A 177 25.53 6.48 -21.62
C MET A 177 24.74 6.98 -22.84
N ASP A 178 24.64 6.15 -23.86
CA ASP A 178 23.79 6.42 -25.02
C ASP A 178 22.31 6.11 -24.74
N TRP A 179 21.45 6.42 -25.71
CA TRP A 179 20.01 6.14 -25.60
C TRP A 179 19.67 4.66 -25.44
N THR A 180 20.48 3.76 -26.01
CA THR A 180 20.27 2.31 -25.86
C THR A 180 20.52 1.89 -24.42
N GLY A 181 21.62 2.39 -23.83
CA GLY A 181 21.93 2.20 -22.42
C GLY A 181 20.87 2.81 -21.50
N LEU A 182 20.32 3.98 -21.84
CA LEU A 182 19.21 4.60 -21.08
C LEU A 182 18.00 3.66 -20.99
N TYR A 183 17.50 3.18 -22.13
CA TYR A 183 16.33 2.29 -22.15
C TYR A 183 16.62 0.95 -21.44
N ALA A 184 17.80 0.38 -21.65
CA ALA A 184 18.20 -0.85 -20.96
C ALA A 184 18.25 -0.65 -19.43
N THR A 185 18.83 0.45 -18.95
CA THR A 185 18.89 0.77 -17.52
C THR A 185 17.50 1.02 -16.93
N ALA A 186 16.64 1.79 -17.60
CA ALA A 186 15.26 2.02 -17.18
C ALA A 186 14.45 0.73 -17.12
N MET A 187 14.67 -0.19 -18.08
CA MET A 187 14.05 -1.51 -18.07
C MET A 187 14.50 -2.35 -16.87
N VAL A 188 15.79 -2.39 -16.55
CA VAL A 188 16.31 -3.14 -15.39
C VAL A 188 15.78 -2.58 -14.08
N ILE A 189 15.80 -1.26 -13.92
CA ILE A 189 15.29 -0.58 -12.71
C ILE A 189 13.79 -0.86 -12.54
N SER A 190 13.00 -0.72 -13.61
CA SER A 190 11.56 -0.97 -13.54
C SER A 190 11.22 -2.44 -13.28
N LEU A 191 12.01 -3.39 -13.82
CA LEU A 191 11.88 -4.80 -13.51
C LEU A 191 12.15 -5.09 -12.02
N ALA A 192 13.19 -4.50 -11.45
CA ALA A 192 13.49 -4.64 -10.03
C ALA A 192 12.32 -4.10 -9.15
N TRP A 193 11.76 -2.95 -9.50
CA TRP A 193 10.58 -2.41 -8.80
C TRP A 193 9.33 -3.27 -8.99
N LEU A 194 9.15 -3.87 -10.15
CA LEU A 194 8.03 -4.76 -10.44
C LEU A 194 8.10 -6.04 -9.61
N ILE A 195 9.29 -6.64 -9.49
CA ILE A 195 9.52 -7.81 -8.63
C ILE A 195 9.26 -7.44 -7.17
N TYR A 196 9.79 -6.30 -6.72
CA TYR A 196 9.57 -5.78 -5.37
C TYR A 196 8.07 -5.59 -5.08
N ALA A 197 7.34 -4.91 -5.96
CA ALA A 197 5.92 -4.62 -5.79
C ALA A 197 5.07 -5.90 -5.83
N SER A 198 5.40 -6.87 -6.70
CA SER A 198 4.73 -8.17 -6.77
C SER A 198 4.87 -8.95 -5.47
N TYR A 199 6.09 -9.00 -4.92
CA TYR A 199 6.37 -9.70 -3.67
C TYR A 199 5.55 -9.12 -2.51
N PHE A 200 5.58 -7.80 -2.32
CA PHE A 200 4.87 -7.16 -1.21
C PHE A 200 3.35 -7.15 -1.41
N LYS A 201 2.86 -7.03 -2.64
CA LYS A 201 1.44 -7.17 -2.96
C LYS A 201 0.92 -8.54 -2.51
N HIS A 202 1.58 -9.62 -2.93
CA HIS A 202 1.21 -10.98 -2.56
C HIS A 202 1.27 -11.20 -1.04
N LYS A 203 2.32 -10.69 -0.37
CA LYS A 203 2.45 -10.77 1.08
C LYS A 203 1.31 -10.07 1.82
N LEU A 204 0.91 -8.87 1.39
CA LEU A 204 -0.17 -8.11 2.03
C LEU A 204 -1.54 -8.75 1.80
N GLU A 205 -1.80 -9.28 0.59
CA GLU A 205 -3.05 -9.97 0.27
C GLU A 205 -3.23 -11.24 1.11
N ASN A 206 -2.15 -11.99 1.37
CA ASN A 206 -2.19 -13.20 2.19
C ASN A 206 -2.27 -12.92 3.70
N THR A 207 -1.94 -11.71 4.18
CA THR A 207 -2.03 -11.36 5.60
C THR A 207 -3.37 -10.71 5.96
N SER A 208 -4.20 -10.38 4.97
CA SER A 208 -5.52 -9.76 5.14
C SER A 208 -6.68 -10.78 5.16
N VAL A 209 -6.40 -12.07 5.06
CA VAL A 209 -7.31 -13.22 5.25
C VAL A 209 -7.10 -13.78 6.64
#